data_7ad2e12cb0fde05f2148c31942b0efa0
#
_entry.id   7ad2e12cb0fde05f2148c31942b0efa0
#
_cell.length_a   1.000
_cell.length_b   1.000
_cell.length_c   1.000
_cell.angle_alpha   90.00
_cell.angle_beta   90.00
_cell.angle_gamma   90.00
#
_symmetry.space_group_name_H-M   'P 1'
#
loop_
_entity.id
_entity.type
_entity.pdbx_description
1 polymer ?
#
loop_
_entity_poly.entity_id
_entity_poly.type
_entity_poly.pdbx_seq_one_letter_code
_entity_poly.pdbx_strand_id
1 'polypeptide(L)'
;MKEQQKKKAAPVLVGAAGVVSFLINRYKPGTEYMAGNEYFNLTDENSVALIQNGELLEEQAVLIGGEPYAAYTYVESQLNSCFYWDEETKGILLTTSGGVQTLLPGDAAVAKTPGGQSAVQQESDGTVYISLDVVKEYTDLDYAYYSDPNRVVIRNEWDGVEQATVQSDTAQVRQKGGIKS
;
A
#
# COMPACT_ATOMS: atom_id res chain seq x y z
N MET A 1 -61.32 46.54 -34.05
CA MET A 1 -61.18 45.98 -32.69
C MET A 1 -60.16 44.89 -32.72
N LYS A 2 -59.10 45.08 -32.06
CA LYS A 2 -57.86 44.29 -32.25
C LYS A 2 -57.43 43.65 -30.91
N GLU A 3 -57.54 42.33 -30.91
CA GLU A 3 -56.86 41.52 -29.87
C GLU A 3 -55.36 41.58 -30.08
N GLN A 4 -54.65 41.91 -29.05
CA GLN A 4 -53.20 41.75 -28.98
C GLN A 4 -52.85 40.58 -28.08
N GLN A 5 -52.33 39.59 -28.70
CA GLN A 5 -51.87 38.36 -28.06
C GLN A 5 -50.59 38.56 -27.27
N LYS A 6 -50.61 38.12 -26.03
CA LYS A 6 -49.44 37.99 -25.17
C LYS A 6 -48.58 36.83 -25.67
N LYS A 7 -47.39 37.11 -26.10
CA LYS A 7 -46.35 36.12 -26.39
C LYS A 7 -45.41 35.92 -25.18
N LYS A 8 -45.59 34.82 -24.51
CA LYS A 8 -44.58 33.74 -24.30
C LYS A 8 -43.22 34.18 -23.72
N ALA A 9 -43.09 34.00 -22.43
CA ALA A 9 -41.83 33.90 -21.73
C ALA A 9 -41.58 32.43 -21.29
N ALA A 10 -41.24 31.54 -22.24
CA ALA A 10 -41.06 30.12 -21.92
C ALA A 10 -39.82 29.42 -22.47
N PRO A 11 -38.75 30.07 -22.98
CA PRO A 11 -37.56 29.31 -23.34
C PRO A 11 -36.39 29.38 -22.36
N VAL A 12 -36.43 30.22 -21.32
CA VAL A 12 -35.25 30.44 -20.46
C VAL A 12 -35.07 29.38 -19.38
N LEU A 13 -36.15 28.74 -18.94
CA LEU A 13 -36.11 27.74 -17.86
C LEU A 13 -35.55 26.37 -18.31
N VAL A 14 -35.66 26.00 -19.58
CA VAL A 14 -35.17 24.72 -20.08
C VAL A 14 -33.65 24.68 -20.18
N GLY A 15 -33.00 25.83 -20.47
CA GLY A 15 -31.55 25.92 -20.55
C GLY A 15 -30.86 25.81 -19.18
N ALA A 16 -31.46 26.40 -18.15
CA ALA A 16 -30.88 26.34 -16.79
C ALA A 16 -30.95 24.93 -16.17
N ALA A 17 -32.07 24.22 -16.38
CA ALA A 17 -32.20 22.84 -15.88
C ALA A 17 -31.23 21.88 -16.59
N GLY A 18 -30.97 22.05 -17.88
CA GLY A 18 -30.02 21.25 -18.62
C GLY A 18 -28.60 21.44 -18.19
N VAL A 19 -28.19 22.70 -17.92
CA VAL A 19 -26.83 23.00 -17.45
C VAL A 19 -26.61 22.47 -16.02
N VAL A 20 -27.55 22.62 -15.12
CA VAL A 20 -27.45 22.08 -13.75
C VAL A 20 -27.37 20.56 -13.76
N SER A 21 -28.21 19.88 -14.57
CA SER A 21 -28.16 18.42 -14.72
C SER A 21 -26.81 17.94 -15.28
N PHE A 22 -26.25 18.67 -16.25
CA PHE A 22 -24.96 18.36 -16.83
C PHE A 22 -23.83 18.52 -15.81
N LEU A 23 -23.84 19.60 -15.03
CA LEU A 23 -22.85 19.82 -13.98
C LEU A 23 -22.94 18.78 -12.86
N ILE A 24 -24.14 18.45 -12.41
CA ILE A 24 -24.34 17.41 -11.38
C ILE A 24 -23.81 16.06 -11.88
N ASN A 25 -24.06 15.71 -13.14
CA ASN A 25 -23.58 14.44 -13.69
C ASN A 25 -22.06 14.40 -13.90
N ARG A 26 -21.44 15.56 -14.18
CA ARG A 26 -19.99 15.67 -14.34
C ARG A 26 -19.24 15.62 -13.01
N TYR A 27 -19.88 16.05 -11.91
CA TYR A 27 -19.27 16.07 -10.57
C TYR A 27 -19.83 15.01 -9.64
N LYS A 28 -20.66 14.08 -10.12
CA LYS A 28 -20.95 12.87 -9.37
C LYS A 28 -19.64 12.09 -9.25
N PRO A 29 -19.14 11.83 -8.03
CA PRO A 29 -18.05 10.86 -7.88
C PRO A 29 -18.54 9.56 -8.52
N GLY A 30 -17.71 8.96 -9.37
CA GLY A 30 -18.02 7.66 -9.96
C GLY A 30 -18.33 6.69 -8.83
N THR A 31 -19.49 6.04 -8.91
CA THR A 31 -19.90 5.00 -7.96
C THR A 31 -19.33 3.63 -8.33
N GLU A 32 -18.41 3.58 -9.29
CA GLU A 32 -17.66 2.38 -9.59
C GLU A 32 -16.57 2.23 -8.53
N TYR A 33 -16.90 1.51 -7.47
CA TYR A 33 -15.91 1.04 -6.51
C TYR A 33 -15.17 -0.13 -7.16
N MET A 34 -13.92 0.08 -7.50
CA MET A 34 -13.01 -1.01 -7.83
C MET A 34 -12.83 -1.88 -6.58
N ALA A 35 -12.92 -3.19 -6.71
CA ALA A 35 -12.62 -4.09 -5.61
C ALA A 35 -11.17 -3.87 -5.15
N GLY A 36 -10.90 -3.93 -3.85
CA GLY A 36 -9.55 -3.68 -3.32
C GLY A 36 -8.49 -4.57 -3.95
N ASN A 37 -8.82 -5.85 -4.19
CA ASN A 37 -7.91 -6.79 -4.86
C ASN A 37 -7.60 -6.37 -6.31
N GLU A 38 -8.58 -5.84 -7.03
CA GLU A 38 -8.39 -5.33 -8.39
C GLU A 38 -7.54 -4.06 -8.39
N TYR A 39 -7.77 -3.15 -7.44
CA TYR A 39 -6.97 -1.93 -7.29
C TYR A 39 -5.49 -2.23 -7.02
N PHE A 40 -5.20 -3.25 -6.20
CA PHE A 40 -3.84 -3.66 -5.87
C PHE A 40 -3.26 -4.74 -6.79
N ASN A 41 -3.98 -5.14 -7.85
CA ASN A 41 -3.57 -6.18 -8.80
C ASN A 41 -3.21 -7.52 -8.13
N LEU A 42 -3.89 -7.89 -7.04
CA LEU A 42 -3.62 -9.15 -6.33
C LEU A 42 -4.02 -10.33 -7.20
N THR A 43 -3.08 -11.25 -7.42
CA THR A 43 -3.25 -12.39 -8.33
C THR A 43 -3.96 -13.56 -7.67
N ASP A 44 -3.79 -13.73 -6.36
CA ASP A 44 -4.39 -14.79 -5.55
C ASP A 44 -4.56 -14.36 -4.08
N GLU A 45 -5.05 -15.27 -3.24
CA GLU A 45 -5.31 -15.01 -1.82
C GLU A 45 -4.06 -14.79 -0.96
N ASN A 46 -2.89 -15.27 -1.43
CA ASN A 46 -1.61 -15.10 -0.75
C ASN A 46 -0.80 -13.92 -1.28
N SER A 47 -1.23 -13.33 -2.40
CA SER A 47 -0.58 -12.14 -2.94
C SER A 47 -0.75 -10.95 -2.01
N VAL A 48 0.30 -10.16 -1.85
CA VAL A 48 0.34 -8.98 -0.98
C VAL A 48 0.90 -7.79 -1.75
N ALA A 49 0.13 -6.73 -1.84
CA ALA A 49 0.60 -5.49 -2.45
C ALA A 49 1.69 -4.84 -1.59
N LEU A 50 2.74 -4.35 -2.23
CA LEU A 50 3.78 -3.56 -1.59
C LEU A 50 3.54 -2.07 -1.87
N ILE A 51 3.48 -1.29 -0.81
CA ILE A 51 3.36 0.17 -0.87
C ILE A 51 4.57 0.75 -0.15
N GLN A 52 5.38 1.52 -0.86
CA GLN A 52 6.55 2.19 -0.30
C GLN A 52 6.51 3.68 -0.65
N ASN A 53 6.72 4.54 0.33
CA ASN A 53 6.64 6.00 0.16
C ASN A 53 5.30 6.49 -0.41
N GLY A 54 4.19 5.79 -0.12
CA GLY A 54 2.86 6.08 -0.65
C GLY A 54 2.61 5.63 -2.09
N GLU A 55 3.58 4.98 -2.74
CA GLU A 55 3.46 4.45 -4.09
C GLU A 55 3.25 2.93 -4.08
N LEU A 56 2.31 2.46 -4.89
CA LEU A 56 2.09 1.04 -5.12
C LEU A 56 3.20 0.52 -6.05
N LEU A 57 3.91 -0.52 -5.61
CA LEU A 57 4.97 -1.14 -6.40
C LEU A 57 4.38 -2.18 -7.36
N GLU A 58 5.12 -2.46 -8.44
CA GLU A 58 4.79 -3.54 -9.37
C GLU A 58 5.10 -4.91 -8.76
N GLU A 59 6.15 -4.99 -7.93
CA GLU A 59 6.50 -6.18 -7.18
C GLU A 59 5.46 -6.46 -6.09
N GLN A 60 5.20 -7.74 -5.85
CA GLN A 60 4.32 -8.20 -4.80
C GLN A 60 5.09 -9.04 -3.78
N ALA A 61 4.66 -8.95 -2.55
CA ALA A 61 5.01 -9.89 -1.50
C ALA A 61 4.02 -11.07 -1.48
N VAL A 62 4.30 -12.07 -0.68
CA VAL A 62 3.45 -13.25 -0.52
C VAL A 62 3.20 -13.55 0.96
N LEU A 63 2.05 -14.13 1.27
CA LEU A 63 1.78 -14.68 2.60
C LEU A 63 2.25 -16.13 2.66
N ILE A 64 3.12 -16.44 3.61
CA ILE A 64 3.54 -17.80 3.92
C ILE A 64 3.24 -18.06 5.39
N GLY A 65 2.34 -18.99 5.65
CA GLY A 65 1.88 -19.24 7.02
C GLY A 65 1.13 -18.07 7.68
N GLY A 66 0.61 -17.12 6.88
CA GLY A 66 -0.08 -15.92 7.35
C GLY A 66 0.83 -14.72 7.64
N GLU A 67 2.13 -14.84 7.37
CA GLU A 67 3.12 -13.79 7.55
C GLU A 67 3.63 -13.25 6.20
N PRO A 68 3.94 -11.96 6.06
CA PRO A 68 4.36 -11.38 4.79
C PRO A 68 5.84 -11.65 4.51
N TYR A 69 6.11 -12.14 3.30
CA TYR A 69 7.45 -12.37 2.75
C TYR A 69 7.61 -11.58 1.47
N ALA A 70 8.75 -10.93 1.29
CA ALA A 70 9.10 -10.23 0.06
C ALA A 70 10.20 -10.99 -0.70
N ALA A 71 10.24 -10.82 -2.02
CA ALA A 71 11.35 -11.33 -2.83
C ALA A 71 12.68 -10.78 -2.31
N TYR A 72 13.69 -11.65 -2.15
CA TYR A 72 14.98 -11.21 -1.60
C TYR A 72 15.64 -10.12 -2.44
N THR A 73 15.44 -10.16 -3.76
CA THR A 73 15.96 -9.15 -4.70
C THR A 73 15.40 -7.76 -4.43
N TYR A 74 14.13 -7.68 -4.04
CA TYR A 74 13.52 -6.44 -3.60
C TYR A 74 14.12 -5.97 -2.27
N VAL A 75 14.27 -6.85 -1.30
CA VAL A 75 14.85 -6.51 0.00
C VAL A 75 16.28 -6.02 -0.15
N GLU A 76 17.12 -6.73 -0.91
CA GLU A 76 18.52 -6.37 -1.16
C GLU A 76 18.65 -5.01 -1.86
N SER A 77 17.84 -4.79 -2.90
CA SER A 77 17.97 -3.61 -3.76
C SER A 77 17.27 -2.37 -3.22
N GLN A 78 16.14 -2.51 -2.52
CA GLN A 78 15.28 -1.40 -2.14
C GLN A 78 15.21 -1.14 -0.63
N LEU A 79 15.44 -2.15 0.19
CA LEU A 79 15.32 -2.02 1.64
C LEU A 79 16.69 -2.01 2.33
N ASN A 80 17.46 -3.06 2.20
CA ASN A 80 18.75 -3.14 2.86
C ASN A 80 19.68 -4.18 2.21
N SER A 81 20.86 -3.74 1.78
CA SER A 81 21.89 -4.59 1.15
C SER A 81 22.67 -5.48 2.13
N CYS A 82 22.31 -5.51 3.42
CA CYS A 82 22.92 -6.47 4.36
C CYS A 82 22.44 -7.92 4.14
N PHE A 83 21.39 -8.12 3.35
CA PHE A 83 20.91 -9.41 2.91
C PHE A 83 21.43 -9.68 1.50
N TYR A 84 22.30 -10.65 1.35
CA TYR A 84 22.93 -10.98 0.07
C TYR A 84 22.71 -12.46 -0.25
N TRP A 85 22.25 -12.76 -1.48
CA TRP A 85 22.13 -14.14 -1.93
C TRP A 85 23.49 -14.71 -2.35
N ASP A 86 23.86 -15.81 -1.73
CA ASP A 86 25.08 -16.54 -2.05
C ASP A 86 24.77 -17.81 -2.85
N GLU A 87 25.26 -17.82 -4.09
CA GLU A 87 25.03 -18.94 -5.03
C GLU A 87 25.74 -20.22 -4.61
N GLU A 88 26.81 -20.14 -3.83
CA GLU A 88 27.57 -21.31 -3.38
C GLU A 88 26.83 -22.05 -2.26
N THR A 89 26.37 -21.32 -1.25
CA THR A 89 25.63 -21.90 -0.12
C THR A 89 24.14 -22.04 -0.39
N LYS A 90 23.62 -21.43 -1.48
CA LYS A 90 22.19 -21.36 -1.78
C LYS A 90 21.39 -20.78 -0.62
N GLY A 91 21.91 -19.73 -0.01
CA GLY A 91 21.33 -19.08 1.14
C GLY A 91 21.52 -17.56 1.12
N ILE A 92 20.83 -16.88 2.02
CA ILE A 92 21.01 -15.45 2.22
C ILE A 92 22.08 -15.24 3.30
N LEU A 93 23.14 -14.52 2.95
CA LEU A 93 24.13 -14.03 3.90
C LEU A 93 23.59 -12.75 4.54
N LEU A 94 23.36 -12.80 5.84
CA LEU A 94 22.99 -11.66 6.65
C LEU A 94 24.22 -11.11 7.37
N THR A 95 24.62 -9.90 7.03
CA THR A 95 25.75 -9.21 7.67
C THR A 95 25.25 -8.35 8.83
N THR A 96 25.74 -8.64 10.02
CA THR A 96 25.43 -7.91 11.26
C THR A 96 26.71 -7.41 11.94
N SER A 97 26.58 -6.59 12.95
CA SER A 97 27.73 -6.18 13.78
C SER A 97 28.41 -7.36 14.50
N GLY A 98 27.69 -8.48 14.69
CA GLY A 98 28.20 -9.72 15.31
C GLY A 98 28.86 -10.69 14.32
N GLY A 99 28.84 -10.38 13.01
CA GLY A 99 29.41 -11.23 11.96
C GLY A 99 28.42 -11.53 10.84
N VAL A 100 28.73 -12.56 10.06
CA VAL A 100 27.89 -13.02 8.94
C VAL A 100 27.18 -14.30 9.36
N GLN A 101 25.87 -14.33 9.13
CA GLN A 101 25.03 -15.51 9.33
C GLN A 101 24.49 -15.98 7.97
N THR A 102 24.35 -17.28 7.78
CA THR A 102 23.74 -17.86 6.57
C THR A 102 22.33 -18.31 6.91
N LEU A 103 21.35 -17.74 6.21
CA LEU A 103 19.94 -18.10 6.31
C LEU A 103 19.59 -19.02 5.15
N LEU A 104 19.38 -20.30 5.43
CA LEU A 104 19.04 -21.28 4.40
C LEU A 104 17.50 -21.35 4.20
N PRO A 105 17.03 -21.51 2.96
CA PRO A 105 15.61 -21.73 2.70
C PRO A 105 15.07 -22.93 3.46
N GLY A 106 13.93 -22.73 4.16
CA GLY A 106 13.27 -23.78 4.95
C GLY A 106 13.91 -24.07 6.31
N ASP A 107 15.08 -23.50 6.64
CA ASP A 107 15.74 -23.69 7.92
C ASP A 107 15.35 -22.57 8.91
N ALA A 108 14.68 -22.93 9.99
CA ALA A 108 14.30 -22.03 11.08
C ALA A 108 15.28 -22.06 12.27
N ALA A 109 16.44 -22.70 12.13
CA ALA A 109 17.40 -22.86 13.24
C ALA A 109 18.17 -21.57 13.51
N VAL A 110 18.51 -20.81 12.46
CA VAL A 110 19.30 -19.56 12.57
C VAL A 110 18.39 -18.35 12.76
N ALA A 111 17.37 -18.23 11.94
CA ALA A 111 16.38 -17.16 12.06
C ALA A 111 14.99 -17.69 11.73
N LYS A 112 14.01 -17.28 12.50
CA LYS A 112 12.62 -17.65 12.35
C LYS A 112 11.71 -16.48 12.58
N THR A 113 10.54 -16.53 11.94
CA THR A 113 9.48 -15.55 12.13
C THR A 113 8.81 -15.69 13.50
N PRO A 114 8.01 -14.72 13.93
CA PRO A 114 7.19 -14.83 15.14
C PRO A 114 6.29 -16.07 15.16
N GLY A 115 5.77 -16.49 14.00
CA GLY A 115 4.98 -17.73 13.83
C GLY A 115 5.81 -19.02 13.80
N GLY A 116 7.15 -18.93 13.88
CA GLY A 116 8.06 -20.07 13.89
C GLY A 116 8.42 -20.61 12.52
N GLN A 117 8.08 -19.91 11.44
CA GLN A 117 8.48 -20.25 10.07
C GLN A 117 9.98 -19.94 9.86
N SER A 118 10.59 -20.56 8.84
CA SER A 118 11.93 -20.19 8.41
C SER A 118 11.95 -18.75 7.90
N ALA A 119 13.01 -18.01 8.23
CA ALA A 119 13.23 -16.66 7.74
C ALA A 119 13.26 -16.55 6.22
N VAL A 120 13.73 -17.60 5.55
CA VAL A 120 13.87 -17.68 4.10
C VAL A 120 13.07 -18.85 3.56
N GLN A 121 12.33 -18.62 2.51
CA GLN A 121 11.56 -19.64 1.78
C GLN A 121 11.95 -19.61 0.30
N GLN A 122 11.90 -20.76 -0.35
CA GLN A 122 12.12 -20.85 -1.79
C GLN A 122 10.94 -21.54 -2.44
N GLU A 123 10.34 -20.90 -3.42
CA GLU A 123 9.26 -21.45 -4.24
C GLU A 123 9.79 -22.41 -5.30
N SER A 124 8.88 -23.20 -5.87
CA SER A 124 9.21 -24.22 -6.87
C SER A 124 9.78 -23.66 -8.18
N ASP A 125 9.51 -22.40 -8.48
CA ASP A 125 10.06 -21.66 -9.62
C ASP A 125 11.48 -21.13 -9.37
N GLY A 126 12.00 -21.30 -8.15
CA GLY A 126 13.32 -20.85 -7.73
C GLY A 126 13.32 -19.47 -7.09
N THR A 127 12.18 -18.78 -7.04
CA THR A 127 12.10 -17.47 -6.38
C THR A 127 12.34 -17.62 -4.88
N VAL A 128 13.22 -16.78 -4.35
CA VAL A 128 13.58 -16.76 -2.94
C VAL A 128 12.88 -15.61 -2.25
N TYR A 129 12.22 -15.90 -1.15
CA TYR A 129 11.50 -14.94 -0.32
C TYR A 129 12.13 -14.85 1.07
N ILE A 130 12.11 -13.66 1.65
CA ILE A 130 12.54 -13.41 3.03
C ILE A 130 11.40 -12.76 3.81
N SER A 131 11.23 -13.19 5.06
CA SER A 131 10.23 -12.63 5.96
C SER A 131 10.50 -11.16 6.26
N LEU A 132 9.49 -10.31 6.11
CA LEU A 132 9.59 -8.89 6.45
C LEU A 132 9.76 -8.67 7.96
N ASP A 133 9.26 -9.58 8.81
CA ASP A 133 9.50 -9.52 10.25
C ASP A 133 10.98 -9.74 10.58
N VAL A 134 11.63 -10.68 9.89
CA VAL A 134 13.07 -10.91 10.06
C VAL A 134 13.87 -9.74 9.49
N VAL A 135 13.48 -9.17 8.35
CA VAL A 135 14.12 -7.95 7.83
C VAL A 135 14.01 -6.82 8.85
N LYS A 136 12.83 -6.62 9.44
CA LYS A 136 12.59 -5.62 10.49
C LYS A 136 13.46 -5.85 11.75
N GLU A 137 13.66 -7.09 12.15
CA GLU A 137 14.48 -7.41 13.33
C GLU A 137 15.95 -6.99 13.17
N TYR A 138 16.49 -7.09 11.95
CA TYR A 138 17.90 -6.82 11.66
C TYR A 138 18.16 -5.46 10.99
N THR A 139 17.11 -4.68 10.76
CA THR A 139 17.20 -3.36 10.14
C THR A 139 16.25 -2.39 10.83
N ASP A 140 16.31 -1.12 10.45
CA ASP A 140 15.36 -0.10 10.92
C ASP A 140 14.07 -0.06 10.08
N LEU A 141 13.72 -1.20 9.43
CA LEU A 141 12.51 -1.28 8.61
C LEU A 141 11.27 -1.12 9.50
N ASP A 142 10.46 -0.10 9.23
CA ASP A 142 9.10 0.00 9.75
C ASP A 142 8.09 -0.32 8.68
N TYR A 143 7.24 -1.30 8.95
CA TYR A 143 6.15 -1.65 8.06
C TYR A 143 4.89 -2.02 8.82
N ALA A 144 3.74 -1.90 8.17
CA ALA A 144 2.45 -2.37 8.65
C ALA A 144 1.80 -3.29 7.61
N TYR A 145 1.30 -4.44 8.08
CA TYR A 145 0.51 -5.36 7.26
C TYR A 145 -0.98 -5.17 7.52
N TYR A 146 -1.77 -5.22 6.45
CA TYR A 146 -3.24 -5.15 6.45
C TYR A 146 -3.79 -6.30 5.63
N SER A 147 -4.80 -7.01 6.15
CA SER A 147 -5.33 -8.24 5.56
C SER A 147 -6.54 -8.04 4.64
N ASP A 148 -7.09 -6.84 4.53
CA ASP A 148 -8.27 -6.59 3.70
C ASP A 148 -8.16 -5.24 2.97
N PRO A 149 -7.78 -5.23 1.69
CA PRO A 149 -7.05 -6.28 0.98
C PRO A 149 -5.62 -6.45 1.48
N ASN A 150 -5.01 -7.61 1.18
CA ASN A 150 -3.64 -7.90 1.60
C ASN A 150 -2.66 -6.86 1.09
N ARG A 151 -2.05 -6.09 1.97
CA ARG A 151 -1.04 -5.09 1.63
C ARG A 151 -0.05 -4.86 2.76
N VAL A 152 1.17 -4.57 2.38
CA VAL A 152 2.23 -4.09 3.26
C VAL A 152 2.52 -2.64 2.92
N VAL A 153 2.53 -1.79 3.94
CA VAL A 153 2.92 -0.38 3.82
C VAL A 153 4.26 -0.22 4.51
N ILE A 154 5.29 0.07 3.74
CA ILE A 154 6.65 0.33 4.23
C ILE A 154 6.77 1.84 4.46
N ARG A 155 7.18 2.19 5.69
CA ARG A 155 7.34 3.57 6.14
C ARG A 155 8.82 3.91 6.22
N ASN A 156 9.18 5.05 5.65
CA ASN A 156 10.48 5.66 5.92
C ASN A 156 10.34 6.61 7.12
N GLU A 157 11.43 6.89 7.81
CA GLU A 157 11.44 7.81 8.97
C GLU A 157 10.80 9.18 8.66
N TRP A 158 10.79 9.61 7.39
CA TRP A 158 10.21 10.88 6.93
C TRP A 158 8.68 10.89 6.88
N ASP A 159 8.02 9.73 6.76
CA ASP A 159 6.55 9.65 6.70
C ASP A 159 5.89 10.07 8.03
N GLY A 160 6.60 9.96 9.13
CA GLY A 160 6.14 10.43 10.44
C GLY A 160 5.94 11.94 10.50
N VAL A 161 6.72 12.70 9.75
CA VAL A 161 6.63 14.17 9.70
C VAL A 161 5.43 14.63 8.87
N GLU A 162 5.16 13.99 7.73
CA GLU A 162 4.00 14.31 6.90
C GLU A 162 2.68 13.96 7.62
N GLN A 163 2.61 12.83 8.29
CA GLN A 163 1.41 12.47 9.07
C GLN A 163 1.16 13.43 10.24
N ALA A 164 2.21 13.91 10.89
CA ALA A 164 2.07 14.92 11.94
C ALA A 164 1.56 16.27 11.37
N THR A 165 1.98 16.65 10.17
CA THR A 165 1.54 17.87 9.50
C THR A 165 0.07 17.78 9.08
N VAL A 166 -0.35 16.63 8.50
CA VAL A 166 -1.75 16.40 8.12
C VAL A 166 -2.68 16.37 9.34
N GLN A 167 -2.24 15.78 10.45
CA GLN A 167 -3.02 15.78 11.70
C GLN A 167 -3.14 17.20 12.29
N SER A 168 -2.09 18.00 12.22
CA SER A 168 -2.14 19.38 12.70
C SER A 168 -3.07 20.27 11.87
N ASP A 169 -3.07 20.11 10.55
CA ASP A 169 -3.96 20.84 9.65
C ASP A 169 -5.44 20.44 9.85
N THR A 170 -5.71 19.16 10.06
CA THR A 170 -7.07 18.68 10.38
C THR A 170 -7.56 19.20 11.72
N ALA A 171 -6.68 19.31 12.72
CA ALA A 171 -7.00 19.89 14.02
C ALA A 171 -7.29 21.39 13.93
N GLN A 172 -6.57 22.15 13.12
CA GLN A 172 -6.80 23.58 12.88
C GLN A 172 -8.12 23.85 12.15
N VAL A 173 -8.51 23.01 11.19
CA VAL A 173 -9.79 23.11 10.49
C VAL A 173 -10.96 22.89 11.46
N ARG A 174 -10.84 21.98 12.42
CA ARG A 174 -11.89 21.78 13.46
C ARG A 174 -12.03 22.95 14.43
N GLN A 175 -10.94 23.65 14.74
CA GLN A 175 -11.01 24.82 15.62
C GLN A 175 -11.61 26.05 14.93
N LYS A 176 -11.49 26.20 13.61
CA LYS A 176 -12.11 27.29 12.85
C LYS A 176 -13.60 27.11 12.56
N GLY A 177 -14.12 25.89 12.63
CA GLY A 177 -15.52 25.57 12.38
C GLY A 177 -16.45 25.67 13.58
N GLY A 178 -15.93 25.90 14.77
CA GLY A 178 -16.71 25.94 16.00
C GLY A 178 -16.65 27.29 16.66
N ILE A 179 -17.36 28.31 16.16
CA ILE A 179 -17.94 29.38 16.96
C ILE A 179 -18.79 30.28 16.02
N LYS A 180 -20.09 30.16 16.14
CA LYS A 180 -21.02 31.30 16.26
C LYS A 180 -22.39 30.77 16.68
N SER A 181 -22.61 30.80 17.92
CA SER A 181 -23.92 31.02 18.49
C SER A 181 -24.04 32.49 18.87
#